data_775b9e73fd3000efff09a0d1122a3ed9
#
_entry.id   775b9e73fd3000efff09a0d1122a3ed9
#
_cell.length_a   1.000
_cell.length_b   1.000
_cell.length_c   1.000
_cell.angle_alpha   90.00
_cell.angle_beta   90.00
_cell.angle_gamma   90.00
#
_symmetry.space_group_name_H-M   'P 1'
#
loop_
_entity.id
_entity.type
_entity.pdbx_description
1 polymer ?
#
loop_
_entity_poly.entity_id
_entity_poly.type
_entity_poly.pdbx_seq_one_letter_code
_entity_poly.pdbx_strand_id
1 'polypeptide(L)'
;MLATVTSPWLLDLYFSASGATRQLTVLFGFIVMPQIFFYGLYAILGQVLNARSQFAAFMWSPVLANLIQIAGLVWFLVQWGSHPDPATWTGEMVWVLAGFTTLGIAVQGLFLIIPLRRGGFRWRPRFGLRGHGLGAAARITMWTFSALLVSQLVGILTKRLLSWVRLRHPEVSGSVAAYDNAFLVFMLPHSFITTSILTALFPQMSQAFADGDEPRMRRLVRKGLSAPALLIIPCSLAMVVLARPGVQTIFRLQPSQVDVLAWAVAIMGLGLLPFGVSTLQQRYCFAREDGRLNFRMQLVLSGAQLMCLLAVFIAPANTALLVVAAAQTIANTIVSIVWVRVASRQMNGLGMISVIDQWLRLLGASVLAAVPTWLIVKLFGMLGSRWLLNAAATIVGGVAFVGIFVLASKLFRIPEVTDAVAGLGRKLHVVR
;
A
#
# COMPACT_ATOMS: atom_id res chain seq x y z
N MET A 1 7.17 23.96 11.81
CA MET A 1 7.79 24.41 13.07
C MET A 1 7.21 23.70 14.30
N LEU A 2 5.88 23.75 14.56
CA LEU A 2 5.32 23.06 15.76
C LEU A 2 5.65 21.57 15.78
N ALA A 3 5.45 20.85 14.67
CA ALA A 3 5.77 19.43 14.56
C ALA A 3 7.25 19.10 14.80
N THR A 4 8.16 20.01 14.42
CA THR A 4 9.59 19.82 14.65
C THR A 4 9.93 19.97 16.14
N VAL A 5 9.33 20.95 16.81
CA VAL A 5 9.52 21.15 18.27
C VAL A 5 8.90 20.02 19.07
N THR A 6 7.75 19.50 18.64
CA THR A 6 7.06 18.39 19.30
C THR A 6 7.57 17.01 18.88
N SER A 7 8.59 16.94 18.03
CA SER A 7 9.11 15.67 17.50
C SER A 7 9.50 14.65 18.57
N PRO A 8 10.15 14.99 19.72
CA PRO A 8 10.48 14.02 20.76
C PRO A 8 9.23 13.29 21.28
N TRP A 9 8.16 14.03 21.58
CA TRP A 9 6.92 13.45 22.10
C TRP A 9 6.16 12.64 21.03
N LEU A 10 6.16 13.11 19.79
CA LEU A 10 5.55 12.37 18.67
C LEU A 10 6.30 11.07 18.43
N LEU A 11 7.61 11.05 18.51
CA LEU A 11 8.42 9.86 18.33
C LEU A 11 8.26 8.86 19.48
N ASP A 12 8.18 9.34 20.73
CA ASP A 12 7.87 8.49 21.89
C ASP A 12 6.46 7.89 21.80
N LEU A 13 5.55 8.53 21.04
CA LEU A 13 4.23 7.95 20.74
C LEU A 13 4.29 6.74 19.81
N TYR A 14 5.22 6.75 18.84
CA TYR A 14 5.39 5.67 17.84
C TYR A 14 6.35 4.59 18.28
N PHE A 15 7.44 4.96 18.96
CA PHE A 15 8.55 4.06 19.26
C PHE A 15 8.87 4.08 20.76
N SER A 16 8.98 2.91 21.34
CA SER A 16 9.52 2.72 22.69
C SER A 16 11.04 2.51 22.60
N ALA A 17 11.79 3.60 22.36
CA ALA A 17 13.24 3.57 22.28
C ALA A 17 13.87 4.11 23.58
N SER A 18 15.06 3.59 23.96
CA SER A 18 15.81 4.03 25.13
C SER A 18 17.29 4.25 24.77
N GLY A 19 17.99 5.03 25.62
CA GLY A 19 19.44 5.25 25.48
C GLY A 19 19.85 5.90 24.17
N ALA A 20 20.94 5.43 23.56
CA ALA A 20 21.52 5.95 22.32
C ALA A 20 20.53 5.88 21.13
N THR A 21 19.73 4.83 21.03
CA THR A 21 18.72 4.70 19.99
C THR A 21 17.67 5.81 20.05
N ARG A 22 17.26 6.23 21.26
CA ARG A 22 16.33 7.35 21.43
C ARG A 22 16.93 8.68 20.98
N GLN A 23 18.19 8.94 21.32
CA GLN A 23 18.88 10.16 20.89
C GLN A 23 18.97 10.26 19.36
N LEU A 24 19.37 9.16 18.69
CA LEU A 24 19.37 9.09 17.23
C LEU A 24 17.98 9.30 16.63
N THR A 25 16.96 8.64 17.18
CA THR A 25 15.57 8.77 16.70
C THR A 25 15.08 10.21 16.79
N VAL A 26 15.39 10.91 17.89
CA VAL A 26 15.04 12.33 18.08
C VAL A 26 15.79 13.20 17.08
N LEU A 27 17.08 12.98 16.85
CA LEU A 27 17.87 13.73 15.87
C LEU A 27 17.33 13.53 14.44
N PHE A 28 17.03 12.29 14.05
CA PHE A 28 16.33 12.01 12.79
C PHE A 28 15.02 12.77 12.69
N GLY A 29 14.22 12.77 13.76
CA GLY A 29 12.94 13.48 13.82
C GLY A 29 13.09 14.98 13.55
N PHE A 30 14.05 15.64 14.18
CA PHE A 30 14.32 17.07 13.95
C PHE A 30 14.63 17.37 12.49
N ILE A 31 15.41 16.52 11.82
CA ILE A 31 15.82 16.72 10.42
C ILE A 31 14.69 16.38 9.45
N VAL A 32 13.87 15.35 9.76
CA VAL A 32 12.84 14.83 8.86
C VAL A 32 11.48 15.52 9.00
N MET A 33 11.11 16.00 10.20
CA MET A 33 9.81 16.65 10.43
C MET A 33 9.51 17.86 9.53
N PRO A 34 10.49 18.71 9.13
CA PRO A 34 10.24 19.76 8.14
C PRO A 34 9.68 19.27 6.80
N GLN A 35 9.88 18.00 6.45
CA GLN A 35 9.32 17.41 5.22
C GLN A 35 7.79 17.51 5.16
N ILE A 36 7.09 17.53 6.31
CA ILE A 36 5.64 17.68 6.38
C ILE A 36 5.20 18.96 5.66
N PHE A 37 5.92 20.07 5.87
CA PHE A 37 5.64 21.32 5.19
C PHE A 37 5.85 21.20 3.67
N PHE A 38 6.96 20.59 3.24
CA PHE A 38 7.27 20.46 1.82
C PHE A 38 6.34 19.47 1.11
N TYR A 39 5.89 18.40 1.76
CA TYR A 39 4.84 17.53 1.24
C TYR A 39 3.51 18.27 1.08
N GLY A 40 3.13 19.09 2.06
CA GLY A 40 1.94 19.95 1.96
C GLY A 40 2.05 20.92 0.79
N LEU A 41 3.20 21.57 0.64
CA LEU A 41 3.51 22.46 -0.47
C LEU A 41 3.40 21.73 -1.83
N TYR A 42 4.05 20.56 -1.94
CA TYR A 42 3.98 19.71 -3.13
C TYR A 42 2.52 19.35 -3.48
N ALA A 43 1.74 18.92 -2.49
CA ALA A 43 0.34 18.53 -2.70
C ALA A 43 -0.50 19.71 -3.22
N ILE A 44 -0.40 20.88 -2.61
CA ILE A 44 -1.17 22.07 -3.00
C ILE A 44 -0.75 22.56 -4.40
N LEU A 45 0.54 22.75 -4.63
CA LEU A 45 1.05 23.24 -5.92
C LEU A 45 0.77 22.24 -7.04
N GLY A 46 0.85 20.93 -6.74
CA GLY A 46 0.50 19.86 -7.66
C GLY A 46 -0.95 19.92 -8.12
N GLN A 47 -1.89 20.16 -7.21
CA GLN A 47 -3.31 20.34 -7.58
C GLN A 47 -3.54 21.58 -8.43
N VAL A 48 -2.83 22.67 -8.19
CA VAL A 48 -2.90 23.88 -9.03
C VAL A 48 -2.38 23.60 -10.44
N LEU A 49 -1.27 22.85 -10.58
CA LEU A 49 -0.73 22.45 -11.89
C LEU A 49 -1.68 21.49 -12.62
N ASN A 50 -2.28 20.53 -11.90
CA ASN A 50 -3.27 19.61 -12.45
C ASN A 50 -4.50 20.36 -12.98
N ALA A 51 -5.02 21.34 -12.23
CA ALA A 51 -6.12 22.20 -12.66
C ALA A 51 -5.80 23.03 -13.92
N ARG A 52 -4.51 23.25 -14.20
CA ARG A 52 -4.00 23.94 -15.40
C ARG A 52 -3.55 22.97 -16.50
N SER A 53 -3.82 21.68 -16.37
CA SER A 53 -3.39 20.62 -17.30
C SER A 53 -1.87 20.53 -17.51
N GLN A 54 -1.08 20.96 -16.52
CA GLN A 54 0.38 20.92 -16.51
C GLN A 54 0.89 19.73 -15.68
N PHE A 55 0.64 18.51 -16.13
CA PHE A 55 0.89 17.29 -15.36
C PHE A 55 2.38 16.91 -15.27
N ALA A 56 3.18 17.22 -16.30
CA ALA A 56 4.54 16.71 -16.42
C ALA A 56 5.43 17.07 -15.22
N ALA A 57 5.44 18.33 -14.81
CA ALA A 57 6.28 18.78 -13.69
C ALA A 57 5.89 18.11 -12.37
N PHE A 58 4.59 17.95 -12.12
CA PHE A 58 4.07 17.27 -10.93
C PHE A 58 4.49 15.80 -10.91
N MET A 59 4.43 15.10 -12.07
CA MET A 59 4.80 13.69 -12.15
C MET A 59 6.31 13.44 -12.07
N TRP A 60 7.15 14.39 -12.55
CA TRP A 60 8.61 14.24 -12.54
C TRP A 60 9.28 14.73 -11.27
N SER A 61 8.64 15.59 -10.48
CA SER A 61 9.26 16.13 -9.26
C SER A 61 9.62 15.06 -8.21
N PRO A 62 8.87 13.95 -7.99
CA PRO A 62 9.30 12.86 -7.12
C PRO A 62 10.56 12.14 -7.60
N VAL A 63 10.78 12.10 -8.92
CA VAL A 63 12.00 11.49 -9.49
C VAL A 63 13.23 12.30 -9.07
N LEU A 64 13.15 13.64 -9.07
CA LEU A 64 14.23 14.50 -8.58
C LEU A 64 14.51 14.25 -7.10
N ALA A 65 13.47 14.11 -6.28
CA ALA A 65 13.61 13.77 -4.87
C ALA A 65 14.36 12.43 -4.68
N ASN A 66 13.95 11.40 -5.42
CA ASN A 66 14.58 10.09 -5.35
C ASN A 66 16.04 10.12 -5.79
N LEU A 67 16.39 10.88 -6.84
CA LEU A 67 17.79 11.05 -7.28
C LEU A 67 18.65 11.69 -6.19
N ILE A 68 18.14 12.71 -5.51
CA ILE A 68 18.85 13.37 -4.40
C ILE A 68 19.02 12.41 -3.22
N GLN A 69 17.98 11.64 -2.89
CA GLN A 69 18.05 10.63 -1.82
C GLN A 69 19.04 9.51 -2.14
N ILE A 70 19.06 9.02 -3.38
CA ILE A 70 20.04 8.04 -3.84
C ILE A 70 21.46 8.59 -3.76
N ALA A 71 21.68 9.85 -4.18
CA ALA A 71 22.97 10.48 -4.07
C ALA A 71 23.45 10.56 -2.61
N GLY A 72 22.56 10.91 -1.68
CA GLY A 72 22.85 10.92 -0.24
C GLY A 72 23.18 9.54 0.31
N LEU A 73 22.43 8.51 -0.12
CA LEU A 73 22.68 7.12 0.26
C LEU A 73 24.03 6.62 -0.26
N VAL A 74 24.35 6.91 -1.53
CA VAL A 74 25.65 6.54 -2.13
C VAL A 74 26.78 7.24 -1.40
N TRP A 75 26.64 8.54 -1.12
CA TRP A 75 27.61 9.28 -0.31
C TRP A 75 27.83 8.61 1.05
N PHE A 76 26.75 8.29 1.75
CA PHE A 76 26.81 7.61 3.05
C PHE A 76 27.61 6.30 2.96
N LEU A 77 27.26 5.44 1.97
CA LEU A 77 27.91 4.15 1.79
C LEU A 77 29.40 4.27 1.41
N VAL A 78 29.77 5.27 0.62
CA VAL A 78 31.17 5.50 0.23
C VAL A 78 32.01 5.98 1.41
N GLN A 79 31.47 6.86 2.28
CA GLN A 79 32.20 7.44 3.40
C GLN A 79 32.31 6.48 4.60
N TRP A 80 31.25 5.80 4.93
CA TRP A 80 31.17 5.01 6.16
C TRP A 80 30.89 3.53 5.95
N GLY A 81 30.51 3.12 4.74
CA GLY A 81 30.14 1.74 4.46
C GLY A 81 28.81 1.33 5.10
N SER A 82 28.63 0.02 5.32
CA SER A 82 27.43 -0.50 5.97
C SER A 82 27.58 -0.48 7.49
N HIS A 83 26.68 0.24 8.18
CA HIS A 83 26.66 0.36 9.64
C HIS A 83 25.32 -0.16 10.19
N PRO A 84 25.18 -1.47 10.45
CA PRO A 84 23.92 -2.06 10.89
C PRO A 84 23.58 -1.77 12.36
N ASP A 85 24.58 -1.45 13.19
CA ASP A 85 24.39 -1.17 14.61
C ASP A 85 24.14 0.34 14.85
N PRO A 86 22.95 0.73 15.32
CA PRO A 86 22.65 2.12 15.65
C PRO A 86 23.59 2.74 16.69
N ALA A 87 24.21 1.94 17.57
CA ALA A 87 25.13 2.44 18.58
C ALA A 87 26.42 3.03 17.98
N THR A 88 26.75 2.66 16.73
CA THR A 88 27.94 3.14 16.01
C THR A 88 27.68 4.39 15.18
N TRP A 89 26.44 4.87 15.13
CA TRP A 89 26.08 6.02 14.30
C TRP A 89 26.50 7.32 14.93
N THR A 90 27.18 8.15 14.16
CA THR A 90 27.53 9.54 14.53
C THR A 90 26.44 10.51 14.11
N GLY A 91 26.46 11.73 14.70
CA GLY A 91 25.56 12.80 14.28
C GLY A 91 25.72 13.18 12.81
N GLU A 92 26.92 13.10 12.25
CA GLU A 92 27.19 13.38 10.82
C GLU A 92 26.51 12.37 9.91
N MET A 93 26.55 11.08 10.26
CA MET A 93 25.86 10.03 9.52
C MET A 93 24.35 10.30 9.42
N VAL A 94 23.76 10.71 10.56
CA VAL A 94 22.34 11.06 10.62
C VAL A 94 22.05 12.30 9.77
N TRP A 95 22.88 13.34 9.86
CA TRP A 95 22.72 14.55 9.06
C TRP A 95 22.81 14.30 7.57
N VAL A 96 23.74 13.47 7.11
CA VAL A 96 23.85 13.12 5.69
C VAL A 96 22.61 12.36 5.24
N LEU A 97 22.24 11.27 5.89
CA LEU A 97 21.14 10.42 5.44
C LEU A 97 19.78 11.13 5.53
N ALA A 98 19.45 11.70 6.69
CA ALA A 98 18.20 12.42 6.89
C ALA A 98 18.17 13.77 6.16
N GLY A 99 19.31 14.45 6.07
CA GLY A 99 19.44 15.74 5.37
C GLY A 99 19.21 15.63 3.88
N PHE A 100 19.84 14.66 3.20
CA PHE A 100 19.59 14.43 1.77
C PHE A 100 18.15 14.00 1.51
N THR A 101 17.56 13.19 2.41
CA THR A 101 16.14 12.84 2.33
C THR A 101 15.26 14.08 2.42
N THR A 102 15.51 14.96 3.38
CA THR A 102 14.74 16.21 3.56
C THR A 102 14.97 17.17 2.41
N LEU A 103 16.22 17.30 1.93
CA LEU A 103 16.56 18.12 0.76
C LEU A 103 15.82 17.63 -0.49
N GLY A 104 15.76 16.31 -0.72
CA GLY A 104 15.02 15.73 -1.83
C GLY A 104 13.54 16.14 -1.81
N ILE A 105 12.88 16.01 -0.66
CA ILE A 105 11.47 16.40 -0.50
C ILE A 105 11.29 17.92 -0.61
N ALA A 106 12.23 18.72 -0.10
CA ALA A 106 12.19 20.17 -0.24
C ALA A 106 12.29 20.58 -1.73
N VAL A 107 13.24 20.00 -2.46
CA VAL A 107 13.39 20.22 -3.91
C VAL A 107 12.13 19.78 -4.66
N GLN A 108 11.55 18.62 -4.32
CA GLN A 108 10.29 18.16 -4.90
C GLN A 108 9.16 19.19 -4.81
N GLY A 109 8.97 19.79 -3.63
CA GLY A 109 7.94 20.81 -3.43
C GLY A 109 8.27 22.13 -4.12
N LEU A 110 9.50 22.62 -3.97
CA LEU A 110 9.93 23.91 -4.49
C LEU A 110 10.06 23.93 -6.03
N PHE A 111 10.42 22.78 -6.64
CA PHE A 111 10.53 22.66 -8.09
C PHE A 111 9.23 23.02 -8.80
N LEU A 112 8.06 22.74 -8.21
CA LEU A 112 6.76 23.06 -8.79
C LEU A 112 6.48 24.57 -8.90
N ILE A 113 7.20 25.41 -8.16
CA ILE A 113 7.07 26.87 -8.26
C ILE A 113 7.55 27.36 -9.64
N ILE A 114 8.54 26.70 -10.24
CA ILE A 114 9.12 27.11 -11.53
C ILE A 114 8.07 27.07 -12.65
N PRO A 115 7.41 25.94 -12.94
CA PRO A 115 6.39 25.86 -13.99
C PRO A 115 5.17 26.75 -13.68
N LEU A 116 4.79 26.86 -12.42
CA LEU A 116 3.69 27.76 -12.01
C LEU A 116 3.98 29.22 -12.35
N ARG A 117 5.18 29.71 -12.02
CA ARG A 117 5.60 31.09 -12.36
C ARG A 117 5.69 31.30 -13.86
N ARG A 118 6.28 30.33 -14.60
CA ARG A 118 6.34 30.36 -16.08
C ARG A 118 4.97 30.36 -16.73
N GLY A 119 4.00 29.66 -16.12
CA GLY A 119 2.61 29.66 -16.54
C GLY A 119 1.79 30.90 -16.12
N GLY A 120 2.45 31.96 -15.66
CA GLY A 120 1.81 33.23 -15.27
C GLY A 120 1.04 33.19 -13.95
N PHE A 121 1.22 32.15 -13.14
CA PHE A 121 0.59 32.08 -11.83
C PHE A 121 1.25 33.07 -10.86
N ARG A 122 0.46 34.02 -10.38
CA ARG A 122 0.85 34.95 -9.31
C ARG A 122 0.03 34.65 -8.07
N TRP A 123 0.70 34.15 -7.04
CA TRP A 123 0.07 33.94 -5.76
C TRP A 123 -0.25 35.29 -5.10
N ARG A 124 -1.52 35.49 -4.74
CA ARG A 124 -1.98 36.65 -3.97
C ARG A 124 -2.76 36.12 -2.78
N PRO A 125 -2.35 36.41 -1.54
CA PRO A 125 -3.13 36.03 -0.37
C PRO A 125 -4.49 36.73 -0.40
N ARG A 126 -5.56 35.95 -0.40
CA ARG A 126 -6.92 36.46 -0.23
C ARG A 126 -7.47 35.88 1.07
N PHE A 127 -7.81 36.75 2.00
CA PHE A 127 -8.44 36.38 3.24
C PHE A 127 -9.96 36.48 3.08
N GLY A 128 -10.68 35.44 3.42
CA GLY A 128 -12.15 35.36 3.36
C GLY A 128 -12.61 33.98 2.93
N LEU A 129 -13.24 33.26 3.86
CA LEU A 129 -13.73 31.89 3.62
C LEU A 129 -15.23 31.85 3.27
N ARG A 130 -15.95 33.00 3.42
CA ARG A 130 -17.38 33.09 3.21
C ARG A 130 -17.70 33.34 1.74
N GLY A 131 -18.74 32.71 1.21
CA GLY A 131 -19.25 32.95 -0.16
C GLY A 131 -18.59 32.11 -1.28
N HIS A 132 -17.63 31.22 -0.96
CA HIS A 132 -16.91 30.41 -1.97
C HIS A 132 -17.33 28.93 -2.01
N GLY A 133 -18.50 28.57 -1.48
CA GLY A 133 -18.97 27.16 -1.49
C GLY A 133 -18.17 26.19 -0.62
N LEU A 134 -17.25 26.71 0.20
CA LEU A 134 -16.32 25.89 1.01
C LEU A 134 -17.02 25.08 2.11
N GLY A 135 -18.26 25.38 2.48
CA GLY A 135 -18.97 24.68 3.56
C GLY A 135 -19.27 23.21 3.28
N ALA A 136 -19.68 22.89 2.04
CA ALA A 136 -19.92 21.50 1.64
C ALA A 136 -18.60 20.73 1.54
N ALA A 137 -17.59 21.32 0.90
CA ALA A 137 -16.26 20.74 0.82
C ALA A 137 -15.61 20.53 2.20
N ALA A 138 -15.75 21.50 3.12
CA ALA A 138 -15.24 21.36 4.49
C ALA A 138 -15.92 20.21 5.25
N ARG A 139 -17.23 20.00 5.05
CA ARG A 139 -17.95 18.89 5.70
C ARG A 139 -17.44 17.52 5.24
N ILE A 140 -17.22 17.34 3.94
CA ILE A 140 -16.67 16.10 3.37
C ILE A 140 -15.25 15.90 3.89
N THR A 141 -14.43 16.97 3.85
CA THR A 141 -13.05 16.96 4.36
C THR A 141 -12.99 16.59 5.84
N MET A 142 -13.86 17.12 6.68
CA MET A 142 -13.89 16.75 8.11
C MET A 142 -14.16 15.27 8.33
N TRP A 143 -15.12 14.68 7.63
CA TRP A 143 -15.39 13.24 7.75
C TRP A 143 -14.21 12.39 7.26
N THR A 144 -13.61 12.80 6.14
CA THR A 144 -12.43 12.11 5.59
C THR A 144 -11.21 12.23 6.51
N PHE A 145 -11.00 13.42 7.09
CA PHE A 145 -9.94 13.66 8.07
C PHE A 145 -10.15 12.84 9.35
N SER A 146 -11.39 12.76 9.83
CA SER A 146 -11.72 11.91 10.98
C SER A 146 -11.47 10.43 10.70
N ALA A 147 -11.79 9.95 9.49
CA ALA A 147 -11.47 8.59 9.07
C ALA A 147 -9.96 8.36 9.03
N LEU A 148 -9.18 9.32 8.52
CA LEU A 148 -7.72 9.26 8.52
C LEU A 148 -7.15 9.22 9.94
N LEU A 149 -7.64 10.05 10.85
CA LEU A 149 -7.20 10.04 12.25
C LEU A 149 -7.44 8.68 12.91
N VAL A 150 -8.61 8.10 12.73
CA VAL A 150 -8.92 6.76 13.27
C VAL A 150 -7.97 5.71 12.68
N SER A 151 -7.72 5.74 11.38
CA SER A 151 -6.75 4.84 10.74
C SER A 151 -5.34 4.98 11.31
N GLN A 152 -4.88 6.22 11.49
CA GLN A 152 -3.56 6.51 12.06
C GLN A 152 -3.42 6.03 13.51
N LEU A 153 -4.45 6.20 14.32
CA LEU A 153 -4.48 5.70 15.71
C LEU A 153 -4.31 4.17 15.75
N VAL A 154 -5.03 3.44 14.89
CA VAL A 154 -4.87 1.98 14.78
C VAL A 154 -3.48 1.60 14.31
N GLY A 155 -2.92 2.33 13.35
CA GLY A 155 -1.54 2.13 12.87
C GLY A 155 -0.51 2.32 13.98
N ILE A 156 -0.65 3.38 14.79
CA ILE A 156 0.20 3.66 15.96
C ILE A 156 0.10 2.51 16.98
N LEU A 157 -1.13 2.11 17.32
CA LEU A 157 -1.37 1.02 18.28
C LEU A 157 -0.76 -0.30 17.78
N THR A 158 -0.89 -0.60 16.50
CA THR A 158 -0.29 -1.78 15.88
C THR A 158 1.23 -1.78 16.01
N LYS A 159 1.89 -0.67 15.68
CA LYS A 159 3.35 -0.55 15.80
C LYS A 159 3.83 -0.56 17.24
N ARG A 160 3.11 0.07 18.14
CA ARG A 160 3.39 0.01 19.58
C ARG A 160 3.29 -1.40 20.14
N LEU A 161 2.25 -2.13 19.74
CA LEU A 161 2.06 -3.51 20.16
C LEU A 161 3.23 -4.41 19.72
N LEU A 162 3.66 -4.30 18.44
CA LEU A 162 4.82 -5.02 17.95
C LEU A 162 6.12 -4.62 18.68
N SER A 163 6.30 -3.32 18.94
CA SER A 163 7.46 -2.82 19.70
C SER A 163 7.46 -3.36 21.14
N TRP A 164 6.30 -3.39 21.78
CA TRP A 164 6.14 -3.91 23.14
C TRP A 164 6.46 -5.42 23.21
N VAL A 165 5.98 -6.21 22.24
CA VAL A 165 6.33 -7.64 22.14
C VAL A 165 7.85 -7.81 21.99
N ARG A 166 8.47 -7.03 21.09
CA ARG A 166 9.91 -7.09 20.85
C ARG A 166 10.75 -6.73 22.07
N LEU A 167 10.31 -5.74 22.88
CA LEU A 167 11.01 -5.35 24.10
C LEU A 167 10.97 -6.45 25.18
N ARG A 168 9.85 -7.21 25.27
CA ARG A 168 9.71 -8.32 26.23
C ARG A 168 10.34 -9.62 25.76
N HIS A 169 10.44 -9.80 24.45
CA HIS A 169 10.92 -11.01 23.80
C HIS A 169 11.94 -10.64 22.71
N PRO A 170 13.19 -10.26 23.08
CA PRO A 170 14.22 -9.83 22.13
C PRO A 170 14.61 -10.92 21.11
N GLU A 171 14.39 -12.18 21.45
CA GLU A 171 14.64 -13.34 20.61
C GLU A 171 13.66 -13.46 19.42
N VAL A 172 12.52 -12.77 19.47
CA VAL A 172 11.49 -12.87 18.44
C VAL A 172 11.87 -12.07 17.20
N SER A 173 11.80 -12.70 16.04
CA SER A 173 12.12 -12.09 14.74
C SER A 173 11.04 -11.12 14.21
N GLY A 174 9.86 -11.09 14.83
CA GLY A 174 8.73 -10.20 14.46
C GLY A 174 8.94 -8.77 14.96
N SER A 175 9.37 -7.87 14.09
CA SER A 175 9.60 -6.45 14.42
C SER A 175 8.68 -5.52 13.62
N VAL A 176 8.65 -4.23 14.00
CA VAL A 176 7.98 -3.19 13.20
C VAL A 176 8.54 -3.15 11.79
N ALA A 177 9.87 -3.27 11.63
CA ALA A 177 10.51 -3.31 10.31
C ALA A 177 10.05 -4.53 9.49
N ALA A 178 9.89 -5.70 10.12
CA ALA A 178 9.35 -6.88 9.44
C ALA A 178 7.90 -6.66 8.98
N TYR A 179 7.07 -6.00 9.80
CA TYR A 179 5.72 -5.60 9.39
C TYR A 179 5.74 -4.64 8.20
N ASP A 180 6.56 -3.59 8.26
CA ASP A 180 6.66 -2.59 7.19
C ASP A 180 7.18 -3.23 5.88
N ASN A 181 8.13 -4.17 5.96
CA ASN A 181 8.62 -4.93 4.81
C ASN A 181 7.54 -5.86 4.22
N ALA A 182 6.77 -6.56 5.06
CA ALA A 182 5.64 -7.38 4.60
C ALA A 182 4.58 -6.51 3.91
N PHE A 183 4.27 -5.36 4.49
CA PHE A 183 3.31 -4.42 3.94
C PHE A 183 3.79 -3.81 2.61
N LEU A 184 5.10 -3.54 2.47
CA LEU A 184 5.69 -3.07 1.22
C LEU A 184 5.44 -4.09 0.08
N VAL A 185 5.76 -5.37 0.33
CA VAL A 185 5.55 -6.44 -0.67
C VAL A 185 4.07 -6.60 -1.01
N PHE A 186 3.20 -6.57 0.00
CA PHE A 186 1.75 -6.60 -0.15
C PHE A 186 1.20 -5.44 -1.00
N MET A 187 1.75 -4.24 -0.83
CA MET A 187 1.29 -3.05 -1.55
C MET A 187 1.66 -3.02 -3.03
N LEU A 188 2.68 -3.78 -3.46
CA LEU A 188 3.11 -3.77 -4.87
C LEU A 188 1.99 -4.19 -5.83
N PRO A 189 1.38 -5.40 -5.74
CA PRO A 189 0.29 -5.78 -6.64
C PRO A 189 -0.91 -4.86 -6.51
N HIS A 190 -1.26 -4.45 -5.28
CA HIS A 190 -2.37 -3.54 -5.03
C HIS A 190 -2.19 -2.20 -5.75
N SER A 191 -1.01 -1.59 -5.65
CA SER A 191 -0.73 -0.28 -6.25
C SER A 191 -0.75 -0.33 -7.77
N PHE A 192 -0.13 -1.36 -8.37
CA PHE A 192 -0.07 -1.48 -9.83
C PHE A 192 -1.40 -1.88 -10.45
N ILE A 193 -2.17 -2.75 -9.81
CA ILE A 193 -3.39 -3.33 -10.38
C ILE A 193 -4.62 -2.55 -9.91
N THR A 194 -4.90 -2.63 -8.60
CA THR A 194 -6.16 -2.11 -8.05
C THR A 194 -6.23 -0.59 -8.16
N THR A 195 -5.18 0.09 -7.72
CA THR A 195 -5.17 1.56 -7.71
C THR A 195 -5.24 2.12 -9.12
N SER A 196 -4.54 1.52 -10.10
CA SER A 196 -4.58 1.97 -11.50
C SER A 196 -5.98 1.84 -12.10
N ILE A 197 -6.63 0.69 -11.92
CA ILE A 197 -7.98 0.45 -12.45
C ILE A 197 -8.99 1.36 -11.77
N LEU A 198 -8.94 1.47 -10.45
CA LEU A 198 -9.89 2.31 -9.70
C LEU A 198 -9.69 3.79 -9.95
N THR A 199 -8.47 4.25 -10.22
CA THR A 199 -8.21 5.64 -10.62
C THR A 199 -8.85 5.97 -11.96
N ALA A 200 -8.85 5.05 -12.91
CA ALA A 200 -9.53 5.23 -14.21
C ALA A 200 -11.07 5.16 -14.09
N LEU A 201 -11.60 4.42 -13.11
CA LEU A 201 -13.05 4.31 -12.89
C LEU A 201 -13.63 5.47 -12.07
N PHE A 202 -12.83 6.08 -11.19
CA PHE A 202 -13.29 7.10 -10.26
C PHE A 202 -13.98 8.31 -10.94
N PRO A 203 -13.42 8.97 -11.99
CA PRO A 203 -14.08 10.06 -12.67
C PRO A 203 -15.42 9.66 -13.29
N GLN A 204 -15.50 8.42 -13.83
CA GLN A 204 -16.73 7.90 -14.42
C GLN A 204 -17.80 7.65 -13.34
N MET A 205 -17.41 7.22 -12.13
CA MET A 205 -18.33 7.07 -10.99
C MET A 205 -18.84 8.42 -10.52
N SER A 206 -17.96 9.45 -10.43
CA SER A 206 -18.34 10.81 -10.07
C SER A 206 -19.32 11.42 -11.10
N GLN A 207 -19.08 11.19 -12.39
CA GLN A 207 -19.98 11.61 -13.45
C GLN A 207 -21.34 10.91 -13.37
N ALA A 208 -21.36 9.58 -13.19
CA ALA A 208 -22.58 8.81 -13.04
C ALA A 208 -23.43 9.30 -11.85
N PHE A 209 -22.79 9.70 -10.76
CA PHE A 209 -23.46 10.28 -9.60
C PHE A 209 -24.03 11.66 -9.92
N ALA A 210 -23.26 12.55 -10.59
CA ALA A 210 -23.70 13.88 -10.97
C ALA A 210 -24.90 13.83 -11.94
N ASP A 211 -24.90 12.84 -12.85
CA ASP A 211 -25.99 12.63 -13.81
C ASP A 211 -27.23 11.94 -13.20
N GLY A 212 -27.14 11.44 -11.95
CA GLY A 212 -28.20 10.63 -11.32
C GLY A 212 -28.38 9.26 -11.95
N ASP A 213 -27.40 8.76 -12.74
CA ASP A 213 -27.45 7.48 -13.45
C ASP A 213 -27.01 6.31 -12.52
N GLU A 214 -27.93 5.90 -11.65
CA GLU A 214 -27.71 4.76 -10.75
C GLU A 214 -27.44 3.44 -11.50
N PRO A 215 -28.08 3.11 -12.63
CA PRO A 215 -27.69 1.93 -13.43
C PRO A 215 -26.23 1.96 -13.92
N ARG A 216 -25.74 3.12 -14.35
CA ARG A 216 -24.33 3.30 -14.74
C ARG A 216 -23.41 3.17 -13.54
N MET A 217 -23.75 3.78 -12.40
CA MET A 217 -23.00 3.64 -11.15
C MET A 217 -22.87 2.16 -10.75
N ARG A 218 -23.96 1.40 -10.79
CA ARG A 218 -23.98 -0.04 -10.51
C ARG A 218 -23.04 -0.83 -11.42
N ARG A 219 -23.06 -0.57 -12.73
CA ARG A 219 -22.13 -1.18 -13.70
C ARG A 219 -20.66 -0.87 -13.37
N LEU A 220 -20.36 0.37 -13.01
CA LEU A 220 -19.01 0.81 -12.65
C LEU A 220 -18.51 0.15 -11.36
N VAL A 221 -19.36 0.05 -10.34
CA VAL A 221 -19.02 -0.64 -9.08
C VAL A 221 -18.77 -2.12 -9.35
N ARG A 222 -19.63 -2.81 -10.14
CA ARG A 222 -19.38 -4.19 -10.55
C ARG A 222 -18.06 -4.34 -11.30
N LYS A 223 -17.75 -3.43 -12.23
CA LYS A 223 -16.47 -3.41 -12.95
C LYS A 223 -15.30 -3.21 -11.98
N GLY A 224 -15.45 -2.35 -10.96
CA GLY A 224 -14.46 -2.15 -9.90
C GLY A 224 -14.23 -3.37 -9.01
N LEU A 225 -15.25 -4.25 -8.85
CA LEU A 225 -15.12 -5.53 -8.16
C LEU A 225 -14.50 -6.63 -9.04
N SER A 226 -14.84 -6.65 -10.33
CA SER A 226 -14.49 -7.72 -11.26
C SER A 226 -13.13 -7.51 -11.93
N ALA A 227 -12.84 -6.30 -12.44
CA ALA A 227 -11.65 -6.07 -13.25
C ALA A 227 -10.34 -6.18 -12.45
N PRO A 228 -10.19 -5.62 -11.23
CA PRO A 228 -8.98 -5.86 -10.45
C PRO A 228 -8.82 -7.32 -10.04
N ALA A 229 -9.92 -8.04 -9.78
CA ALA A 229 -9.91 -9.43 -9.33
C ALA A 229 -9.23 -10.38 -10.33
N LEU A 230 -9.30 -10.08 -11.64
CA LEU A 230 -8.63 -10.86 -12.70
C LEU A 230 -7.14 -11.06 -12.45
N LEU A 231 -6.49 -10.07 -11.87
CA LEU A 231 -5.05 -10.11 -11.58
C LEU A 231 -4.76 -10.26 -10.09
N ILE A 232 -5.59 -9.69 -9.22
CA ILE A 232 -5.37 -9.70 -7.76
C ILE A 232 -5.54 -11.11 -7.18
N ILE A 233 -6.53 -11.88 -7.61
CA ILE A 233 -6.73 -13.25 -7.12
C ILE A 233 -5.54 -14.15 -7.46
N PRO A 234 -5.06 -14.24 -8.72
CA PRO A 234 -3.84 -15.00 -9.00
C PRO A 234 -2.60 -14.43 -8.31
N CYS A 235 -2.43 -13.11 -8.21
CA CYS A 235 -1.33 -12.51 -7.45
C CYS A 235 -1.37 -12.89 -5.96
N SER A 236 -2.56 -12.97 -5.35
CA SER A 236 -2.72 -13.44 -3.96
C SER A 236 -2.14 -14.83 -3.76
N LEU A 237 -2.51 -15.77 -4.64
CA LEU A 237 -2.04 -17.17 -4.55
C LEU A 237 -0.55 -17.28 -4.90
N ALA A 238 -0.08 -16.52 -5.89
CA ALA A 238 1.35 -16.44 -6.21
C ALA A 238 2.16 -15.93 -5.02
N MET A 239 1.67 -14.89 -4.31
CA MET A 239 2.32 -14.39 -3.10
C MET A 239 2.39 -15.45 -1.99
N VAL A 240 1.37 -16.27 -1.82
CA VAL A 240 1.39 -17.37 -0.84
C VAL A 240 2.48 -18.39 -1.17
N VAL A 241 2.53 -18.82 -2.44
CA VAL A 241 3.46 -19.89 -2.86
C VAL A 241 4.89 -19.41 -2.98
N LEU A 242 5.09 -18.17 -3.46
CA LEU A 242 6.40 -17.59 -3.69
C LEU A 242 6.91 -16.74 -2.51
N ALA A 243 6.18 -16.68 -1.39
CA ALA A 243 6.51 -15.81 -0.25
C ALA A 243 7.94 -16.04 0.25
N ARG A 244 8.30 -17.30 0.54
CA ARG A 244 9.61 -17.64 1.12
C ARG A 244 10.79 -17.35 0.18
N PRO A 245 10.84 -17.88 -1.05
CA PRO A 245 11.93 -17.56 -1.98
C PRO A 245 11.93 -16.08 -2.38
N GLY A 246 10.77 -15.44 -2.54
CA GLY A 246 10.65 -14.02 -2.85
C GLY A 246 11.22 -13.12 -1.76
N VAL A 247 10.84 -13.35 -0.50
CA VAL A 247 11.36 -12.63 0.66
C VAL A 247 12.87 -12.78 0.77
N GLN A 248 13.40 -14.01 0.62
CA GLN A 248 14.84 -14.27 0.68
C GLN A 248 15.59 -13.57 -0.47
N THR A 249 14.96 -13.49 -1.65
CA THR A 249 15.55 -12.82 -2.81
C THR A 249 15.63 -11.31 -2.61
N ILE A 250 14.56 -10.70 -2.08
CA ILE A 250 14.45 -9.24 -1.93
C ILE A 250 15.28 -8.74 -0.75
N PHE A 251 15.14 -9.37 0.43
CA PHE A 251 15.64 -8.81 1.69
C PHE A 251 16.92 -9.48 2.20
N ARG A 252 17.32 -10.65 1.69
CA ARG A 252 18.55 -11.40 2.09
C ARG A 252 18.70 -11.56 3.60
N LEU A 253 17.63 -11.90 4.29
CA LEU A 253 17.56 -12.04 5.73
C LEU A 253 18.08 -13.41 6.20
N GLN A 254 18.29 -13.53 7.53
CA GLN A 254 18.57 -14.82 8.15
C GLN A 254 17.36 -15.77 8.06
N PRO A 255 17.55 -17.09 8.03
CA PRO A 255 16.47 -18.07 7.81
C PRO A 255 15.27 -17.90 8.74
N SER A 256 15.50 -17.67 10.03
CA SER A 256 14.44 -17.46 11.03
C SER A 256 13.60 -16.21 10.77
N GLN A 257 14.23 -15.15 10.28
CA GLN A 257 13.55 -13.89 9.91
C GLN A 257 12.77 -14.05 8.60
N VAL A 258 13.33 -14.82 7.65
CA VAL A 258 12.66 -15.10 6.37
C VAL A 258 11.35 -15.82 6.57
N ASP A 259 11.33 -16.86 7.42
CA ASP A 259 10.14 -17.67 7.63
C ASP A 259 8.98 -16.84 8.23
N VAL A 260 9.26 -16.04 9.26
CA VAL A 260 8.25 -15.17 9.88
C VAL A 260 7.73 -14.12 8.89
N LEU A 261 8.64 -13.47 8.14
CA LEU A 261 8.28 -12.47 7.15
C LEU A 261 7.49 -13.08 5.97
N ALA A 262 7.90 -14.27 5.50
CA ALA A 262 7.22 -14.98 4.42
C ALA A 262 5.79 -15.36 4.80
N TRP A 263 5.57 -15.87 6.02
CA TRP A 263 4.23 -16.15 6.50
C TRP A 263 3.38 -14.88 6.63
N ALA A 264 3.96 -13.77 7.10
CA ALA A 264 3.26 -12.49 7.16
C ALA A 264 2.84 -12.00 5.75
N VAL A 265 3.74 -12.09 4.77
CA VAL A 265 3.47 -11.76 3.36
C VAL A 265 2.38 -12.67 2.78
N ALA A 266 2.42 -13.98 3.07
CA ALA A 266 1.41 -14.92 2.61
C ALA A 266 0.02 -14.61 3.18
N ILE A 267 -0.07 -14.35 4.50
CA ILE A 267 -1.33 -14.00 5.17
C ILE A 267 -1.88 -12.68 4.64
N MET A 268 -1.04 -11.65 4.51
CA MET A 268 -1.45 -10.37 3.91
C MET A 268 -1.86 -10.56 2.45
N GLY A 269 -1.15 -11.40 1.70
CA GLY A 269 -1.46 -11.73 0.31
C GLY A 269 -2.90 -12.23 0.12
N LEU A 270 -3.40 -13.07 1.03
CA LEU A 270 -4.82 -13.48 1.04
C LEU A 270 -5.78 -12.30 1.26
N GLY A 271 -5.31 -11.23 1.88
CA GLY A 271 -6.04 -9.99 2.09
C GLY A 271 -6.08 -9.02 0.91
N LEU A 272 -5.38 -9.30 -0.21
CA LEU A 272 -5.29 -8.38 -1.35
C LEU A 272 -6.66 -8.07 -1.97
N LEU A 273 -7.49 -9.07 -2.19
CA LEU A 273 -8.83 -8.86 -2.76
C LEU A 273 -9.73 -8.05 -1.82
N PRO A 274 -9.90 -8.39 -0.54
CA PRO A 274 -10.65 -7.57 0.40
C PRO A 274 -10.12 -6.15 0.53
N PHE A 275 -8.80 -5.96 0.54
CA PHE A 275 -8.19 -4.62 0.59
C PHE A 275 -8.50 -3.82 -0.68
N GLY A 276 -8.52 -4.47 -1.85
CA GLY A 276 -8.97 -3.86 -3.11
C GLY A 276 -10.43 -3.43 -3.07
N VAL A 277 -11.31 -4.24 -2.48
CA VAL A 277 -12.72 -3.90 -2.26
C VAL A 277 -12.87 -2.73 -1.29
N SER A 278 -12.06 -2.66 -0.23
CA SER A 278 -12.03 -1.52 0.70
C SER A 278 -11.58 -0.23 -0.01
N THR A 279 -10.64 -0.33 -0.94
CA THR A 279 -10.21 0.83 -1.75
C THR A 279 -11.32 1.28 -2.71
N LEU A 280 -12.04 0.35 -3.35
CA LEU A 280 -13.21 0.67 -4.16
C LEU A 280 -14.30 1.34 -3.32
N GLN A 281 -14.53 0.87 -2.09
CA GLN A 281 -15.46 1.48 -1.13
C GLN A 281 -15.14 2.95 -0.89
N GLN A 282 -13.87 3.29 -0.66
CA GLN A 282 -13.46 4.69 -0.47
C GLN A 282 -13.73 5.53 -1.73
N ARG A 283 -13.39 5.01 -2.92
CA ARG A 283 -13.66 5.69 -4.19
C ARG A 283 -15.16 5.89 -4.43
N TYR A 284 -15.97 4.89 -4.11
CA TYR A 284 -17.44 4.98 -4.20
C TYR A 284 -17.99 6.06 -3.28
N CYS A 285 -17.55 6.11 -2.02
CA CYS A 285 -17.97 7.13 -1.07
C CYS A 285 -17.57 8.54 -1.53
N PHE A 286 -16.35 8.71 -2.06
CA PHE A 286 -15.88 9.98 -2.57
C PHE A 286 -16.62 10.42 -3.84
N ALA A 287 -16.93 9.48 -4.75
CA ALA A 287 -17.71 9.76 -5.95
C ALA A 287 -19.15 10.22 -5.63
N ARG A 288 -19.72 9.76 -4.52
CA ARG A 288 -21.05 10.15 -4.02
C ARG A 288 -21.01 11.32 -3.02
N GLU A 289 -19.85 11.87 -2.76
CA GLU A 289 -19.64 12.92 -1.74
C GLU A 289 -20.10 12.50 -0.33
N ASP A 290 -20.19 11.17 -0.07
CA ASP A 290 -20.65 10.62 1.21
C ASP A 290 -19.46 10.32 2.16
N GLY A 291 -18.91 11.39 2.73
CA GLY A 291 -17.85 11.28 3.73
C GLY A 291 -18.30 10.57 5.01
N ARG A 292 -19.61 10.62 5.36
CA ARG A 292 -20.15 9.94 6.54
C ARG A 292 -20.10 8.43 6.39
N LEU A 293 -20.48 7.91 5.22
CA LEU A 293 -20.40 6.49 4.94
C LEU A 293 -18.94 6.02 4.97
N ASN A 294 -18.01 6.79 4.37
CA ASN A 294 -16.59 6.49 4.43
C ASN A 294 -16.08 6.39 5.88
N PHE A 295 -16.44 7.34 6.72
CA PHE A 295 -16.07 7.33 8.15
C PHE A 295 -16.64 6.11 8.90
N ARG A 296 -17.93 5.77 8.67
CA ARG A 296 -18.55 4.57 9.26
C ARG A 296 -17.84 3.28 8.85
N MET A 297 -17.49 3.15 7.58
CA MET A 297 -16.73 1.99 7.09
C MET A 297 -15.33 1.93 7.71
N GLN A 298 -14.69 3.09 7.89
CA GLN A 298 -13.41 3.17 8.62
C GLN A 298 -13.52 2.72 10.08
N LEU A 299 -14.62 3.08 10.75
CA LEU A 299 -14.86 2.61 12.13
C LEU A 299 -15.05 1.08 12.18
N VAL A 300 -15.76 0.49 11.21
CA VAL A 300 -15.91 -0.97 11.09
C VAL A 300 -14.56 -1.62 10.87
N LEU A 301 -13.75 -1.10 9.93
CA LEU A 301 -12.40 -1.60 9.65
C LEU A 301 -11.51 -1.54 10.89
N SER A 302 -11.44 -0.36 11.51
CA SER A 302 -10.60 -0.11 12.69
C SER A 302 -11.04 -0.91 13.90
N GLY A 303 -12.35 -0.99 14.14
CA GLY A 303 -12.91 -1.79 15.24
C GLY A 303 -12.61 -3.28 15.07
N ALA A 304 -12.83 -3.82 13.86
CA ALA A 304 -12.50 -5.21 13.57
C ALA A 304 -11.00 -5.48 13.73
N GLN A 305 -10.14 -4.58 13.24
CA GLN A 305 -8.69 -4.72 13.38
C GLN A 305 -8.26 -4.70 14.85
N LEU A 306 -8.77 -3.76 15.65
CA LEU A 306 -8.46 -3.67 17.08
C LEU A 306 -8.92 -4.93 17.84
N MET A 307 -10.11 -5.43 17.56
CA MET A 307 -10.60 -6.67 18.16
C MET A 307 -9.69 -7.87 17.83
N CYS A 308 -9.26 -8.00 16.58
CA CYS A 308 -8.32 -9.06 16.19
C CYS A 308 -6.94 -8.89 16.83
N LEU A 309 -6.46 -7.64 17.03
CA LEU A 309 -5.18 -7.37 17.68
C LEU A 309 -5.15 -7.81 19.15
N LEU A 310 -6.29 -7.93 19.82
CA LEU A 310 -6.34 -8.49 21.18
C LEU A 310 -5.80 -9.91 21.26
N ALA A 311 -5.85 -10.66 20.15
CA ALA A 311 -5.26 -12.00 20.08
C ALA A 311 -3.75 -12.02 20.32
N VAL A 312 -3.04 -10.90 20.12
CA VAL A 312 -1.58 -10.82 20.42
C VAL A 312 -1.28 -11.07 21.89
N PHE A 313 -2.19 -10.72 22.82
CA PHE A 313 -2.00 -10.92 24.26
C PHE A 313 -2.15 -12.39 24.70
N ILE A 314 -2.78 -13.22 23.86
CA ILE A 314 -3.07 -14.63 24.15
C ILE A 314 -2.13 -15.54 23.32
N ALA A 315 -1.71 -15.10 22.14
CA ALA A 315 -0.87 -15.85 21.22
C ALA A 315 0.60 -15.87 21.67
N PRO A 316 1.37 -16.91 21.29
CA PRO A 316 2.80 -16.93 21.53
C PRO A 316 3.52 -15.72 20.90
N ALA A 317 4.51 -15.16 21.57
CA ALA A 317 5.20 -13.92 21.14
C ALA A 317 5.81 -14.02 19.73
N ASN A 318 6.29 -15.20 19.34
CA ASN A 318 6.85 -15.45 17.99
C ASN A 318 5.81 -15.37 16.87
N THR A 319 4.52 -15.41 17.18
CA THR A 319 3.42 -15.28 16.20
C THR A 319 2.81 -13.89 16.14
N ALA A 320 3.27 -12.94 16.96
CA ALA A 320 2.69 -11.60 17.03
C ALA A 320 2.57 -10.89 15.66
N LEU A 321 3.61 -11.00 14.81
CA LEU A 321 3.57 -10.44 13.45
C LEU A 321 2.49 -11.11 12.60
N LEU A 322 2.31 -12.42 12.73
CA LEU A 322 1.30 -13.18 11.97
C LEU A 322 -0.11 -12.81 12.43
N VAL A 323 -0.31 -12.61 13.74
CA VAL A 323 -1.59 -12.12 14.27
C VAL A 323 -1.93 -10.73 13.74
N VAL A 324 -0.94 -9.83 13.67
CA VAL A 324 -1.12 -8.49 13.09
C VAL A 324 -1.47 -8.56 11.58
N ALA A 325 -0.77 -9.41 10.83
CA ALA A 325 -1.07 -9.64 9.42
C ALA A 325 -2.48 -10.22 9.20
N ALA A 326 -2.87 -11.19 10.04
CA ALA A 326 -4.22 -11.77 10.03
C ALA A 326 -5.29 -10.76 10.44
N ALA A 327 -5.03 -9.94 11.46
CA ALA A 327 -5.94 -8.89 11.89
C ALA A 327 -6.28 -7.91 10.77
N GLN A 328 -5.28 -7.48 10.00
CA GLN A 328 -5.48 -6.62 8.83
C GLN A 328 -6.31 -7.31 7.75
N THR A 329 -6.00 -8.56 7.43
CA THR A 329 -6.71 -9.35 6.41
C THR A 329 -8.17 -9.58 6.79
N ILE A 330 -8.43 -9.98 8.03
CA ILE A 330 -9.78 -10.22 8.57
C ILE A 330 -10.57 -8.91 8.60
N ALA A 331 -9.99 -7.82 9.09
CA ALA A 331 -10.65 -6.53 9.16
C ALA A 331 -11.07 -6.01 7.78
N ASN A 332 -10.19 -6.13 6.78
CA ASN A 332 -10.52 -5.79 5.40
C ASN A 332 -11.61 -6.69 4.82
N THR A 333 -11.63 -7.97 5.17
CA THR A 333 -12.69 -8.89 4.75
C THR A 333 -14.04 -8.49 5.36
N ILE A 334 -14.06 -8.18 6.65
CA ILE A 334 -15.28 -7.75 7.34
C ILE A 334 -15.84 -6.47 6.72
N VAL A 335 -15.02 -5.42 6.58
CA VAL A 335 -15.50 -4.15 6.01
C VAL A 335 -15.93 -4.32 4.56
N SER A 336 -15.29 -5.16 3.77
CA SER A 336 -15.68 -5.47 2.39
C SER A 336 -17.07 -6.12 2.33
N ILE A 337 -17.33 -7.09 3.19
CA ILE A 337 -18.65 -7.76 3.27
C ILE A 337 -19.72 -6.77 3.71
N VAL A 338 -19.44 -5.95 4.73
CA VAL A 338 -20.38 -4.94 5.23
C VAL A 338 -20.68 -3.92 4.15
N TRP A 339 -19.64 -3.40 3.48
CA TRP A 339 -19.84 -2.40 2.43
C TRP A 339 -20.60 -2.95 1.22
N VAL A 340 -20.27 -4.15 0.75
CA VAL A 340 -20.98 -4.77 -0.39
C VAL A 340 -22.47 -4.92 -0.07
N ARG A 341 -22.84 -5.27 1.17
CA ARG A 341 -24.24 -5.31 1.61
C ARG A 341 -24.90 -3.93 1.59
N VAL A 342 -24.20 -2.91 2.10
CA VAL A 342 -24.70 -1.51 2.10
C VAL A 342 -24.86 -1.01 0.67
N ALA A 343 -23.85 -1.15 -0.15
CA ALA A 343 -23.87 -0.72 -1.55
C ALA A 343 -24.95 -1.46 -2.38
N SER A 344 -25.13 -2.76 -2.11
CA SER A 344 -26.18 -3.55 -2.76
C SER A 344 -27.58 -3.03 -2.40
N ARG A 345 -27.81 -2.66 -1.13
CA ARG A 345 -29.08 -2.06 -0.70
C ARG A 345 -29.30 -0.68 -1.34
N GLN A 346 -28.27 0.17 -1.38
CA GLN A 346 -28.36 1.52 -1.97
C GLN A 346 -28.65 1.52 -3.46
N MET A 347 -28.18 0.48 -4.18
CA MET A 347 -28.30 0.35 -5.64
C MET A 347 -29.33 -0.68 -6.09
N ASN A 348 -30.29 -1.08 -5.21
CA ASN A 348 -31.31 -2.10 -5.52
C ASN A 348 -30.73 -3.40 -6.15
N GLY A 349 -29.63 -3.87 -5.58
CA GLY A 349 -28.91 -5.08 -6.00
C GLY A 349 -27.69 -4.80 -6.87
N LEU A 350 -26.57 -5.43 -6.54
CA LEU A 350 -25.30 -5.34 -7.29
C LEU A 350 -25.10 -6.47 -8.28
N GLY A 351 -25.97 -7.49 -8.28
CA GLY A 351 -25.76 -8.69 -9.08
C GLY A 351 -24.50 -9.47 -8.66
N MET A 352 -24.27 -9.58 -7.36
CA MET A 352 -23.07 -10.19 -6.80
C MET A 352 -22.84 -11.66 -7.19
N ILE A 353 -23.89 -12.38 -7.59
CA ILE A 353 -23.78 -13.79 -8.01
C ILE A 353 -22.76 -13.93 -9.15
N SER A 354 -22.85 -13.07 -10.18
CA SER A 354 -21.92 -13.12 -11.31
C SER A 354 -20.48 -12.71 -10.92
N VAL A 355 -20.34 -11.80 -9.97
CA VAL A 355 -19.02 -11.38 -9.47
C VAL A 355 -18.37 -12.50 -8.66
N ILE A 356 -19.15 -13.14 -7.78
CA ILE A 356 -18.69 -14.27 -6.96
C ILE A 356 -18.36 -15.47 -7.86
N ASP A 357 -19.18 -15.79 -8.85
CA ASP A 357 -18.89 -16.86 -9.81
C ASP A 357 -17.55 -16.62 -10.53
N GLN A 358 -17.32 -15.39 -11.01
CA GLN A 358 -16.02 -15.00 -11.60
C GLN A 358 -14.87 -15.17 -10.60
N TRP A 359 -15.03 -14.73 -9.35
CA TRP A 359 -14.01 -14.88 -8.32
C TRP A 359 -13.70 -16.35 -8.01
N LEU A 360 -14.72 -17.18 -7.94
CA LEU A 360 -14.55 -18.64 -7.70
C LEU A 360 -13.82 -19.33 -8.86
N ARG A 361 -14.14 -18.97 -10.11
CA ARG A 361 -13.41 -19.49 -11.29
C ARG A 361 -11.95 -19.04 -11.28
N LEU A 362 -11.68 -17.77 -10.98
CA LEU A 362 -10.32 -17.23 -10.84
C LEU A 362 -9.56 -17.93 -9.71
N LEU A 363 -10.21 -18.15 -8.57
CA LEU A 363 -9.62 -18.86 -7.44
C LEU A 363 -9.30 -20.31 -7.83
N GLY A 364 -10.22 -21.03 -8.47
CA GLY A 364 -9.98 -22.39 -8.94
C GLY A 364 -8.81 -22.50 -9.90
N ALA A 365 -8.73 -21.60 -10.91
CA ALA A 365 -7.61 -21.54 -11.84
C ALA A 365 -6.28 -21.21 -11.13
N SER A 366 -6.33 -20.30 -10.14
CA SER A 366 -5.15 -19.90 -9.36
C SER A 366 -4.65 -21.00 -8.43
N VAL A 367 -5.56 -21.76 -7.80
CA VAL A 367 -5.22 -22.91 -6.96
C VAL A 367 -4.59 -24.02 -7.82
N LEU A 368 -5.15 -24.27 -9.01
CA LEU A 368 -4.57 -25.24 -9.95
C LEU A 368 -3.16 -24.83 -10.40
N ALA A 369 -2.87 -23.55 -10.54
CA ALA A 369 -1.53 -23.03 -10.82
C ALA A 369 -0.61 -23.08 -9.59
N ALA A 370 -1.15 -22.87 -8.40
CA ALA A 370 -0.37 -22.80 -7.16
C ALA A 370 0.29 -24.14 -6.81
N VAL A 371 -0.41 -25.28 -7.00
CA VAL A 371 0.09 -26.62 -6.62
C VAL A 371 1.37 -27.00 -7.37
N PRO A 372 1.43 -26.96 -8.72
CA PRO A 372 2.69 -27.27 -9.43
C PRO A 372 3.81 -26.23 -9.13
N THR A 373 3.44 -24.97 -8.98
CA THR A 373 4.39 -23.92 -8.61
C THR A 373 5.01 -24.21 -7.24
N TRP A 374 4.23 -24.62 -6.27
CA TRP A 374 4.72 -25.00 -4.95
C TRP A 374 5.70 -26.17 -5.03
N LEU A 375 5.42 -27.17 -5.89
CA LEU A 375 6.34 -28.31 -6.12
C LEU A 375 7.66 -27.83 -6.72
N ILE A 376 7.63 -26.90 -7.67
CA ILE A 376 8.83 -26.29 -8.26
C ILE A 376 9.64 -25.57 -7.17
N VAL A 377 8.99 -24.72 -6.36
CA VAL A 377 9.65 -24.00 -5.26
C VAL A 377 10.25 -24.96 -4.25
N LYS A 378 9.54 -26.04 -3.90
CA LYS A 378 10.03 -27.08 -2.99
C LYS A 378 11.27 -27.79 -3.56
N LEU A 379 11.27 -28.11 -4.85
CA LEU A 379 12.39 -28.73 -5.53
C LEU A 379 13.64 -27.84 -5.49
N PHE A 380 13.50 -26.55 -5.79
CA PHE A 380 14.60 -25.58 -5.64
C PHE A 380 15.11 -25.49 -4.20
N GLY A 381 14.22 -25.55 -3.22
CA GLY A 381 14.57 -25.56 -1.80
C GLY A 381 15.40 -26.78 -1.39
N MET A 382 15.21 -27.94 -2.03
CA MET A 382 16.02 -29.15 -1.80
C MET A 382 17.45 -29.01 -2.37
N LEU A 383 17.66 -28.15 -3.38
CA LEU A 383 18.98 -27.89 -3.96
C LEU A 383 19.85 -26.96 -3.10
N GLY A 384 19.25 -26.31 -2.11
CA GLY A 384 19.93 -25.45 -1.14
C GLY A 384 19.28 -24.08 -0.94
N SER A 385 19.84 -23.30 -0.01
CA SER A 385 19.33 -21.99 0.40
C SER A 385 20.13 -20.80 -0.16
N ARG A 386 21.01 -21.02 -1.17
CA ARG A 386 21.80 -19.95 -1.78
C ARG A 386 20.88 -18.89 -2.41
N TRP A 387 21.27 -17.63 -2.34
CA TRP A 387 20.48 -16.52 -2.88
C TRP A 387 20.07 -16.71 -4.36
N LEU A 388 21.01 -17.16 -5.20
CA LEU A 388 20.74 -17.45 -6.61
C LEU A 388 19.65 -18.51 -6.81
N LEU A 389 19.61 -19.54 -5.97
CA LEU A 389 18.59 -20.58 -6.04
C LEU A 389 17.20 -20.04 -5.64
N ASN A 390 17.14 -19.18 -4.62
CA ASN A 390 15.89 -18.52 -4.24
C ASN A 390 15.40 -17.53 -5.33
N ALA A 391 16.32 -16.78 -5.94
CA ALA A 391 15.98 -15.91 -7.06
C ALA A 391 15.49 -16.72 -8.27
N ALA A 392 16.16 -17.82 -8.62
CA ALA A 392 15.73 -18.73 -9.66
C ALA A 392 14.36 -19.37 -9.34
N ALA A 393 14.16 -19.83 -8.10
CA ALA A 393 12.87 -20.36 -7.64
C ALA A 393 11.74 -19.34 -7.77
N THR A 394 12.02 -18.07 -7.44
CA THR A 394 11.04 -17.00 -7.54
C THR A 394 10.69 -16.71 -9.02
N ILE A 395 11.69 -16.60 -9.89
CA ILE A 395 11.48 -16.29 -11.32
C ILE A 395 10.81 -17.48 -12.03
N VAL A 396 11.40 -18.67 -11.91
CA VAL A 396 10.87 -19.89 -12.57
C VAL A 396 9.50 -20.24 -12.03
N GLY A 397 9.30 -20.17 -10.71
CA GLY A 397 8.01 -20.37 -10.07
C GLY A 397 6.97 -19.34 -10.52
N GLY A 398 7.36 -18.07 -10.61
CA GLY A 398 6.48 -16.99 -11.09
C GLY A 398 6.05 -17.18 -12.55
N VAL A 399 7.00 -17.50 -13.43
CA VAL A 399 6.72 -17.80 -14.85
C VAL A 399 5.83 -19.03 -14.98
N ALA A 400 6.15 -20.10 -14.25
CA ALA A 400 5.34 -21.33 -14.22
C ALA A 400 3.92 -21.06 -13.73
N PHE A 401 3.78 -20.29 -12.62
CA PHE A 401 2.46 -19.89 -12.11
C PHE A 401 1.63 -19.18 -13.16
N VAL A 402 2.19 -18.15 -13.80
CA VAL A 402 1.49 -17.39 -14.84
C VAL A 402 1.11 -18.29 -16.03
N GLY A 403 2.05 -19.12 -16.52
CA GLY A 403 1.80 -20.03 -17.63
C GLY A 403 0.67 -21.03 -17.32
N ILE A 404 0.72 -21.68 -16.15
CA ILE A 404 -0.29 -22.65 -15.73
C ILE A 404 -1.64 -21.93 -15.46
N PHE A 405 -1.64 -20.75 -14.86
CA PHE A 405 -2.84 -19.95 -14.64
C PHE A 405 -3.54 -19.60 -15.96
N VAL A 406 -2.77 -19.17 -16.99
CA VAL A 406 -3.34 -18.89 -18.32
C VAL A 406 -3.90 -20.14 -18.95
N LEU A 407 -3.27 -21.29 -18.82
CA LEU A 407 -3.82 -22.57 -19.30
C LEU A 407 -5.07 -22.98 -18.53
N ALA A 408 -5.04 -22.87 -17.20
CA ALA A 408 -6.17 -23.18 -16.33
C ALA A 408 -7.37 -22.23 -16.59
N SER A 409 -7.11 -20.96 -16.95
CA SER A 409 -8.19 -20.01 -17.25
C SER A 409 -9.08 -20.45 -18.42
N LYS A 410 -8.54 -21.22 -19.38
CA LYS A 410 -9.33 -21.84 -20.46
C LYS A 410 -10.26 -22.93 -19.93
N LEU A 411 -9.77 -23.76 -19.00
CA LEU A 411 -10.54 -24.82 -18.36
C LEU A 411 -11.71 -24.25 -17.54
N PHE A 412 -11.45 -23.17 -16.80
CA PHE A 412 -12.46 -22.48 -15.99
C PHE A 412 -13.32 -21.50 -16.77
N ARG A 413 -13.15 -21.42 -18.10
CA ARG A 413 -13.92 -20.55 -19.01
C ARG A 413 -13.92 -19.09 -18.56
N ILE A 414 -12.71 -18.51 -18.43
CA ILE A 414 -12.51 -17.11 -18.05
C ILE A 414 -12.12 -16.33 -19.34
N PRO A 415 -13.12 -15.81 -20.09
CA PRO A 415 -12.87 -15.21 -21.41
C PRO A 415 -11.98 -13.98 -21.32
N GLU A 416 -12.10 -13.19 -20.26
CA GLU A 416 -11.34 -11.95 -20.08
C GLU A 416 -9.82 -12.19 -20.06
N VAL A 417 -9.37 -13.30 -19.47
CA VAL A 417 -7.94 -13.67 -19.44
C VAL A 417 -7.52 -14.21 -20.82
N THR A 418 -8.33 -15.04 -21.44
CA THR A 418 -8.01 -15.64 -22.74
C THR A 418 -7.97 -14.60 -23.85
N ASP A 419 -8.86 -13.61 -23.85
CA ASP A 419 -8.92 -12.52 -24.82
C ASP A 419 -7.74 -11.54 -24.62
N ALA A 420 -7.36 -11.25 -23.38
CA ALA A 420 -6.19 -10.42 -23.08
C ALA A 420 -4.90 -11.07 -23.62
N VAL A 421 -4.72 -12.37 -23.44
CA VAL A 421 -3.55 -13.11 -23.96
C VAL A 421 -3.57 -13.18 -25.48
N ALA A 422 -4.74 -13.43 -26.10
CA ALA A 422 -4.90 -13.42 -27.55
C ALA A 422 -4.61 -12.04 -28.17
N GLY A 423 -5.00 -10.96 -27.47
CA GLY A 423 -4.70 -9.58 -27.86
C GLY A 423 -3.22 -9.24 -27.84
N LEU A 424 -2.50 -9.71 -26.79
CA LEU A 424 -1.04 -9.56 -26.71
C LEU A 424 -0.32 -10.35 -27.80
N GLY A 425 -0.73 -11.57 -28.07
CA GLY A 425 -0.17 -12.40 -29.16
C GLY A 425 -0.31 -11.76 -30.53
N ARG A 426 -1.47 -11.16 -30.83
CA ARG A 426 -1.70 -10.42 -32.09
C ARG A 426 -0.80 -9.20 -32.23
N LYS A 427 -0.58 -8.43 -31.15
CA LYS A 427 0.33 -7.26 -31.17
C LYS A 427 1.79 -7.64 -31.38
N LEU A 428 2.23 -8.76 -30.83
CA LEU A 428 3.61 -9.27 -31.02
C LEU A 428 3.85 -9.82 -32.43
N HIS A 429 2.81 -10.33 -33.12
CA HIS A 429 2.89 -10.77 -34.51
C HIS A 429 2.85 -9.61 -35.54
N VAL A 430 2.31 -8.44 -35.15
CA VAL A 430 2.27 -7.24 -36.02
C VAL A 430 3.61 -6.46 -35.97
N VAL A 431 4.48 -6.74 -35.02
CA VAL A 431 5.82 -6.10 -34.88
C VAL A 431 6.94 -6.93 -35.56
N ARG A 432 6.58 -8.05 -36.18
CA ARG A 432 7.45 -8.80 -37.10
C ARG A 432 6.99 -8.53 -38.52
#